data_ccb5f3b79037cb927d89b1c2919ddf74
#
_entry.id   ccb5f3b79037cb927d89b1c2919ddf74
#
_cell.length_a   1.000
_cell.length_b   1.000
_cell.length_c   1.000
_cell.angle_alpha   90.00
_cell.angle_beta   90.00
_cell.angle_gamma   90.00
#
_symmetry.space_group_name_H-M   'P 1'
#
loop_
_entity.id
_entity.type
_entity.pdbx_description
1 polymer ?
#
loop_
_entity_poly.entity_id
_entity_poly.type
_entity_poly.pdbx_seq_one_letter_code
_entity_poly.pdbx_strand_id
1 'polypeptide(L)'
;EETAVIKAIAEIRSDFPTKFGIPRQSGLVPELEALVVFRPEYRVPEALRGIEGYSHLWLLWEFSETKRESWRPTVRPPRLGGNRRVGVFASRSPFRPNAIGLSCVKLLGVVHHPEWGTVLRVAGADLMDGTPIYDVKPYLPHADCHPEATGGYSADGLAHVLTVILPPEWEEKVPAAHRASLRAVLAQDPRPAYQQDSDRVYGFPFAGLEVHFTVAGDVLTVCGIFPAEKA
;
A
#
# COMPACT_ATOMS: atom_id res chain seq x y z
N GLU A 1 -20.11 -21.97 17.66
CA GLU A 1 -19.88 -21.35 16.34
C GLU A 1 -18.62 -21.93 15.75
N GLU A 2 -18.72 -22.44 14.53
CA GLU A 2 -17.58 -23.00 13.81
C GLU A 2 -16.72 -21.85 13.27
N THR A 3 -15.50 -21.70 13.78
CA THR A 3 -14.59 -20.65 13.34
C THR A 3 -13.87 -21.13 12.08
N ALA A 4 -14.08 -20.47 10.96
CA ALA A 4 -13.32 -20.71 9.73
C ALA A 4 -11.85 -20.30 9.92
N VAL A 5 -10.92 -21.18 9.59
CA VAL A 5 -9.48 -20.90 9.63
C VAL A 5 -9.01 -20.54 8.23
N ILE A 6 -8.58 -19.29 8.05
CA ILE A 6 -7.95 -18.83 6.80
C ILE A 6 -6.44 -18.86 6.98
N LYS A 7 -5.74 -19.48 6.02
CA LYS A 7 -4.27 -19.56 6.01
C LYS A 7 -3.68 -18.54 5.05
N ALA A 8 -2.61 -17.88 5.46
CA ALA A 8 -1.82 -17.07 4.55
C ALA A 8 -1.06 -17.99 3.58
N ILE A 9 -1.17 -17.71 2.28
CA ILE A 9 -0.49 -18.48 1.22
C ILE A 9 0.80 -17.82 0.74
N ALA A 10 0.93 -16.53 1.00
CA ALA A 10 2.07 -15.70 0.59
C ALA A 10 2.28 -14.55 1.55
N GLU A 11 3.33 -13.81 1.34
CA GLU A 11 3.57 -12.50 1.94
C GLU A 11 4.07 -11.53 0.87
N ILE A 12 3.88 -10.23 1.09
CA ILE A 12 4.42 -9.22 0.19
C ILE A 12 5.80 -8.78 0.66
N ARG A 13 6.69 -8.48 -0.30
CA ARG A 13 7.92 -7.72 -0.12
C ARG A 13 7.76 -6.38 -0.78
N SER A 14 7.78 -5.32 0.02
CA SER A 14 7.57 -3.95 -0.40
C SER A 14 8.60 -2.99 0.19
N ASP A 15 8.62 -1.76 -0.29
CA ASP A 15 9.52 -0.71 0.17
C ASP A 15 9.11 -0.05 1.50
N PHE A 16 7.98 -0.47 2.08
CA PHE A 16 7.45 0.10 3.32
C PHE A 16 7.65 -0.84 4.51
N PRO A 17 8.71 -0.65 5.33
CA PRO A 17 8.91 -1.47 6.53
C PRO A 17 7.91 -1.17 7.65
N THR A 18 7.22 -0.03 7.58
CA THR A 18 6.17 0.38 8.51
C THR A 18 4.95 0.89 7.73
N LYS A 19 3.84 1.10 8.43
CA LYS A 19 2.60 1.65 7.83
C LYS A 19 2.70 3.10 7.36
N PHE A 20 3.73 3.83 7.78
CA PHE A 20 3.89 5.25 7.44
C PHE A 20 4.33 5.42 5.99
N GLY A 21 3.72 6.38 5.29
CA GLY A 21 4.01 6.66 3.88
C GLY A 21 3.28 5.76 2.88
N ILE A 22 2.68 4.66 3.29
CA ILE A 22 1.93 3.77 2.41
C ILE A 22 0.77 4.55 1.75
N PRO A 23 0.60 4.44 0.41
CA PRO A 23 -0.54 5.01 -0.28
C PRO A 23 -1.86 4.51 0.32
N ARG A 24 -2.87 5.37 0.35
CA ARG A 24 -4.16 5.06 1.01
C ARG A 24 -4.96 3.96 0.32
N GLN A 25 -4.72 3.73 -0.98
CA GLN A 25 -5.33 2.68 -1.79
C GLN A 25 -4.31 2.18 -2.82
N SER A 26 -4.50 0.95 -3.28
CA SER A 26 -3.74 0.39 -4.39
C SER A 26 -3.94 1.19 -5.68
N GLY A 27 -2.93 1.21 -6.53
CA GLY A 27 -2.96 1.86 -7.83
C GLY A 27 -2.77 3.38 -7.82
N LEU A 28 -2.75 4.05 -6.64
CA LEU A 28 -2.48 5.49 -6.56
C LEU A 28 -1.03 5.84 -6.90
N VAL A 29 -0.11 4.93 -6.68
CA VAL A 29 1.32 5.06 -7.00
C VAL A 29 1.75 3.87 -7.85
N PRO A 30 1.52 3.91 -9.15
CA PRO A 30 1.83 2.79 -10.06
C PRO A 30 3.32 2.51 -10.21
N GLU A 31 4.19 3.42 -9.78
CA GLU A 31 5.65 3.26 -9.78
C GLU A 31 6.16 2.35 -8.65
N LEU A 32 5.34 2.07 -7.64
CA LEU A 32 5.70 1.15 -6.56
C LEU A 32 5.69 -0.29 -7.05
N GLU A 33 6.85 -0.93 -7.04
CA GLU A 33 6.97 -2.35 -7.31
C GLU A 33 7.06 -3.15 -6.01
N ALA A 34 6.52 -4.35 -6.02
CA ALA A 34 6.57 -5.29 -4.91
C ALA A 34 6.62 -6.73 -5.43
N LEU A 35 6.98 -7.66 -4.55
CA LEU A 35 6.98 -9.08 -4.84
C LEU A 35 5.95 -9.80 -3.97
N VAL A 36 5.14 -10.65 -4.58
CA VAL A 36 4.31 -11.64 -3.88
C VAL A 36 5.13 -12.91 -3.76
N VAL A 37 5.53 -13.23 -2.54
CA VAL A 37 6.37 -14.38 -2.22
C VAL A 37 5.51 -15.47 -1.60
N PHE A 38 5.28 -16.56 -2.34
CA PHE A 38 4.48 -17.67 -1.84
C PHE A 38 5.22 -18.44 -0.74
N ARG A 39 4.48 -18.98 0.20
CA ARG A 39 5.02 -19.92 1.18
C ARG A 39 5.47 -21.21 0.49
N PRO A 40 6.45 -21.93 1.04
CA PRO A 40 7.06 -23.08 0.37
C PRO A 40 6.05 -24.12 -0.15
N GLU A 41 5.02 -24.42 0.63
CA GLU A 41 3.99 -25.39 0.25
C GLU A 41 3.11 -24.96 -0.94
N TYR A 42 3.09 -23.66 -1.27
CA TYR A 42 2.30 -23.10 -2.37
C TYR A 42 3.16 -22.64 -3.57
N ARG A 43 4.49 -22.84 -3.50
CA ARG A 43 5.43 -22.52 -4.60
C ARG A 43 5.38 -23.58 -5.71
N VAL A 44 4.19 -23.85 -6.21
CA VAL A 44 3.93 -24.87 -7.21
C VAL A 44 3.69 -24.19 -8.56
N PRO A 45 4.56 -24.38 -9.58
CA PRO A 45 4.43 -23.69 -10.88
C PRO A 45 3.06 -23.89 -11.53
N GLU A 46 2.46 -25.05 -11.35
CA GLU A 46 1.14 -25.37 -11.88
C GLU A 46 0.03 -24.45 -11.35
N ALA A 47 0.16 -23.97 -10.12
CA ALA A 47 -0.79 -23.02 -9.52
C ALA A 47 -0.77 -21.65 -10.19
N LEU A 48 0.31 -21.29 -10.89
CA LEU A 48 0.47 -20.03 -11.62
C LEU A 48 0.23 -20.16 -13.12
N ARG A 49 -0.11 -21.36 -13.59
CA ARG A 49 -0.34 -21.59 -15.02
C ARG A 49 -1.45 -20.70 -15.55
N GLY A 50 -1.12 -19.88 -16.55
CA GLY A 50 -2.08 -18.96 -17.18
C GLY A 50 -2.21 -17.60 -16.51
N ILE A 51 -1.58 -17.34 -15.36
CA ILE A 51 -1.68 -16.06 -14.65
C ILE A 51 -1.13 -14.89 -15.48
N GLU A 52 -0.13 -15.13 -16.32
CA GLU A 52 0.49 -14.12 -17.20
C GLU A 52 -0.47 -13.58 -18.27
N GLY A 53 -1.60 -14.24 -18.49
CA GLY A 53 -2.67 -13.75 -19.36
C GLY A 53 -3.48 -12.59 -18.76
N TYR A 54 -3.27 -12.28 -17.48
CA TYR A 54 -3.99 -11.22 -16.77
C TYR A 54 -3.07 -10.01 -16.51
N SER A 55 -3.58 -8.82 -16.75
CA SER A 55 -2.83 -7.57 -16.50
C SER A 55 -2.88 -7.13 -15.03
N HIS A 56 -3.94 -7.51 -14.31
CA HIS A 56 -4.17 -7.13 -12.91
C HIS A 56 -4.64 -8.31 -12.08
N LEU A 57 -4.32 -8.24 -10.79
CA LEU A 57 -4.66 -9.23 -9.78
C LEU A 57 -5.32 -8.55 -8.58
N TRP A 58 -6.27 -9.26 -7.96
CA TRP A 58 -6.74 -8.97 -6.61
C TRP A 58 -5.86 -9.67 -5.59
N LEU A 59 -5.38 -8.94 -4.59
CA LEU A 59 -4.74 -9.48 -3.40
C LEU A 59 -5.70 -9.35 -2.22
N LEU A 60 -6.01 -10.46 -1.56
CA LEU A 60 -6.72 -10.49 -0.28
C LEU A 60 -5.67 -10.72 0.80
N TRP A 61 -5.61 -9.84 1.78
CA TRP A 61 -4.50 -9.80 2.74
C TRP A 61 -4.95 -9.42 4.15
N GLU A 62 -4.06 -9.54 5.12
CA GLU A 62 -4.34 -9.28 6.53
C GLU A 62 -3.81 -7.93 6.97
N PHE A 63 -4.65 -7.15 7.66
CA PHE A 63 -4.19 -6.00 8.43
C PHE A 63 -3.51 -6.48 9.73
N SER A 64 -2.27 -6.92 9.65
CA SER A 64 -1.57 -7.62 10.74
C SER A 64 -1.31 -6.75 11.97
N GLU A 65 -1.12 -5.42 11.80
CA GLU A 65 -0.81 -4.51 12.91
C GLU A 65 -2.04 -3.95 13.65
N THR A 66 -3.25 -4.23 13.17
CA THR A 66 -4.46 -3.59 13.71
C THR A 66 -5.45 -4.56 14.34
N LYS A 67 -5.00 -5.78 14.65
CA LYS A 67 -5.81 -6.77 15.36
C LYS A 67 -6.26 -6.20 16.70
N ARG A 68 -7.58 -6.18 16.92
CA ARG A 68 -8.20 -5.79 18.18
C ARG A 68 -9.06 -6.94 18.69
N GLU A 69 -9.14 -7.07 20.02
CA GLU A 69 -10.02 -8.04 20.67
C GLU A 69 -11.51 -7.76 20.42
N SER A 70 -11.87 -6.50 20.15
CA SER A 70 -13.25 -6.10 19.87
C SER A 70 -13.35 -5.15 18.69
N TRP A 71 -14.35 -5.35 17.86
CA TRP A 71 -14.69 -4.46 16.76
C TRP A 71 -15.61 -3.33 17.20
N ARG A 72 -15.71 -2.28 16.38
CA ARG A 72 -16.65 -1.17 16.61
C ARG A 72 -17.53 -1.00 15.37
N PRO A 73 -18.85 -0.71 15.55
CA PRO A 73 -19.76 -0.57 14.43
C PRO A 73 -19.50 0.68 13.59
N THR A 74 -18.79 1.67 14.13
CA THR A 74 -18.49 2.93 13.44
C THR A 74 -17.01 3.27 13.53
N VAL A 75 -16.52 3.93 12.48
CA VAL A 75 -15.15 4.45 12.35
C VAL A 75 -15.18 5.93 12.00
N ARG A 76 -14.04 6.61 12.17
CA ARG A 76 -13.85 8.01 11.81
C ARG A 76 -12.82 8.08 10.66
N PRO A 77 -13.28 8.10 9.41
CA PRO A 77 -12.35 8.19 8.29
C PRO A 77 -11.56 9.50 8.34
N PRO A 78 -10.24 9.46 8.16
CA PRO A 78 -9.41 10.67 8.15
C PRO A 78 -9.85 11.71 7.13
N ARG A 79 -10.31 11.28 5.95
CA ARG A 79 -10.79 12.17 4.88
C ARG A 79 -12.01 13.01 5.25
N LEU A 80 -12.79 12.59 6.25
CA LEU A 80 -13.94 13.35 6.75
C LEU A 80 -13.56 14.29 7.90
N GLY A 81 -12.27 14.66 8.03
CA GLY A 81 -11.78 15.55 9.08
C GLY A 81 -11.82 14.92 10.48
N GLY A 82 -12.05 13.59 10.59
CA GLY A 82 -12.07 12.85 11.86
C GLY A 82 -13.29 13.13 12.76
N ASN A 83 -14.15 14.06 12.38
CA ASN A 83 -15.33 14.44 13.18
C ASN A 83 -16.58 13.65 12.79
N ARG A 84 -16.67 13.20 11.56
CA ARG A 84 -17.81 12.44 11.05
C ARG A 84 -17.58 10.94 11.21
N ARG A 85 -18.56 10.24 11.77
CA ARG A 85 -18.56 8.79 11.86
C ARG A 85 -19.30 8.17 10.67
N VAL A 86 -18.79 7.04 10.20
CA VAL A 86 -19.48 6.19 9.21
C VAL A 86 -19.52 4.75 9.75
N GLY A 87 -20.45 3.95 9.24
CA GLY A 87 -20.47 2.52 9.53
C GLY A 87 -19.17 1.85 9.04
N VAL A 88 -18.66 0.89 9.82
CA VAL A 88 -17.41 0.19 9.46
C VAL A 88 -17.52 -0.51 8.11
N PHE A 89 -18.68 -1.04 7.76
CA PHE A 89 -18.94 -1.70 6.48
C PHE A 89 -19.12 -0.73 5.30
N ALA A 90 -19.34 0.57 5.58
CA ALA A 90 -19.29 1.63 4.58
C ALA A 90 -17.87 2.21 4.42
N SER A 91 -16.85 1.53 4.89
CA SER A 91 -15.46 1.97 4.86
C SER A 91 -14.51 0.82 4.54
N ARG A 92 -13.26 1.16 4.17
CA ARG A 92 -12.14 0.22 4.07
C ARG A 92 -11.22 0.26 5.29
N SER A 93 -11.74 0.68 6.43
CA SER A 93 -10.99 0.71 7.69
C SER A 93 -10.51 -0.68 8.10
N PRO A 94 -9.29 -0.82 8.65
CA PRO A 94 -8.80 -2.08 9.21
C PRO A 94 -9.53 -2.51 10.48
N PHE A 95 -10.23 -1.59 11.15
CA PHE A 95 -10.92 -1.82 12.44
C PHE A 95 -12.28 -2.47 12.25
N ARG A 96 -12.30 -3.61 11.58
CA ARG A 96 -13.48 -4.38 11.21
C ARG A 96 -13.45 -5.78 11.82
N PRO A 97 -14.59 -6.52 11.87
CA PRO A 97 -14.63 -7.86 12.48
C PRO A 97 -13.58 -8.82 11.92
N ASN A 98 -13.46 -8.86 10.60
CA ASN A 98 -12.40 -9.57 9.90
C ASN A 98 -11.46 -8.54 9.27
N ALA A 99 -10.23 -8.45 9.75
CA ALA A 99 -9.25 -7.47 9.30
C ALA A 99 -8.64 -7.87 7.95
N ILE A 100 -9.49 -8.03 6.93
CA ILE A 100 -9.11 -8.41 5.57
C ILE A 100 -9.05 -7.16 4.70
N GLY A 101 -7.91 -6.98 4.03
CA GLY A 101 -7.67 -5.98 3.02
C GLY A 101 -7.90 -6.53 1.61
N LEU A 102 -8.17 -5.64 0.67
CA LEU A 102 -8.38 -5.94 -0.75
C LEU A 102 -7.64 -4.90 -1.58
N SER A 103 -6.72 -5.35 -2.43
CA SER A 103 -5.92 -4.48 -3.29
C SER A 103 -5.88 -5.01 -4.71
N CYS A 104 -6.19 -4.15 -5.69
CA CYS A 104 -5.95 -4.44 -7.09
C CYS A 104 -4.56 -3.95 -7.46
N VAL A 105 -3.72 -4.85 -7.98
CA VAL A 105 -2.35 -4.56 -8.38
C VAL A 105 -2.12 -4.94 -9.84
N LYS A 106 -1.22 -4.24 -10.52
CA LYS A 106 -0.79 -4.60 -11.87
C LYS A 106 0.19 -5.78 -11.79
N LEU A 107 -0.03 -6.81 -12.58
CA LEU A 107 0.94 -7.89 -12.75
C LEU A 107 2.03 -7.45 -13.74
N LEU A 108 3.28 -7.40 -13.28
CA LEU A 108 4.44 -7.09 -14.11
C LEU A 108 5.07 -8.37 -14.70
N GLY A 109 4.90 -9.49 -14.03
CA GLY A 109 5.37 -10.79 -14.51
C GLY A 109 5.54 -11.83 -13.41
N VAL A 110 5.77 -13.04 -13.84
CA VAL A 110 6.21 -14.17 -13.02
C VAL A 110 7.72 -14.27 -13.18
N VAL A 111 8.45 -14.14 -12.08
CA VAL A 111 9.92 -14.08 -12.10
C VAL A 111 10.52 -15.12 -11.16
N HIS A 112 11.74 -15.54 -11.45
CA HIS A 112 12.49 -16.41 -10.55
C HIS A 112 13.39 -15.58 -9.66
N HIS A 113 13.19 -15.66 -8.34
CA HIS A 113 14.02 -15.01 -7.35
C HIS A 113 15.03 -16.05 -6.76
N PRO A 114 16.33 -15.70 -6.61
CA PRO A 114 17.34 -16.64 -6.15
C PRO A 114 17.04 -17.28 -4.78
N GLU A 115 16.45 -16.53 -3.87
CA GLU A 115 16.14 -16.98 -2.51
C GLU A 115 14.71 -17.57 -2.40
N TRP A 116 13.74 -16.96 -3.10
CA TRP A 116 12.31 -17.28 -2.89
C TRP A 116 11.71 -18.10 -4.03
N GLY A 117 12.48 -18.50 -5.02
CA GLY A 117 11.96 -19.25 -6.17
C GLY A 117 11.03 -18.42 -7.03
N THR A 118 9.92 -19.02 -7.48
CA THR A 118 8.95 -18.32 -8.34
C THR A 118 8.11 -17.35 -7.53
N VAL A 119 8.14 -16.07 -7.91
CA VAL A 119 7.40 -14.97 -7.28
C VAL A 119 6.63 -14.18 -8.33
N LEU A 120 5.59 -13.44 -7.90
CA LEU A 120 4.91 -12.48 -8.76
C LEU A 120 5.50 -11.10 -8.52
N ARG A 121 5.92 -10.43 -9.60
CA ARG A 121 6.30 -9.03 -9.57
C ARG A 121 5.08 -8.19 -9.90
N VAL A 122 4.71 -7.28 -9.00
CA VAL A 122 3.49 -6.47 -9.09
C VAL A 122 3.80 -4.99 -8.92
N ALA A 123 2.91 -4.12 -9.38
CA ALA A 123 3.00 -2.68 -9.21
C ALA A 123 1.73 -2.09 -8.60
N GLY A 124 1.88 -1.00 -7.86
CA GLY A 124 0.78 -0.25 -7.25
C GLY A 124 0.26 -0.84 -5.95
N ALA A 125 1.00 -1.73 -5.30
CA ALA A 125 0.60 -2.29 -4.00
C ALA A 125 0.66 -1.23 -2.88
N ASP A 126 -0.30 -1.30 -1.98
CA ASP A 126 -0.46 -0.44 -0.80
C ASP A 126 -0.30 -1.24 0.50
N LEU A 127 0.66 -2.16 0.53
CA LEU A 127 0.89 -3.08 1.63
C LEU A 127 2.24 -2.82 2.29
N MET A 128 2.26 -2.92 3.61
CA MET A 128 3.48 -2.96 4.40
C MET A 128 4.29 -4.23 4.10
N ASP A 129 5.62 -4.14 4.12
CA ASP A 129 6.51 -5.29 3.95
C ASP A 129 6.19 -6.40 4.94
N GLY A 130 6.18 -7.65 4.48
CA GLY A 130 5.83 -8.83 5.27
C GLY A 130 4.34 -9.04 5.51
N THR A 131 3.45 -8.23 4.93
CA THR A 131 1.99 -8.42 5.08
C THR A 131 1.57 -9.79 4.55
N PRO A 132 0.85 -10.60 5.36
CA PRO A 132 0.33 -11.90 4.92
C PRO A 132 -0.74 -11.74 3.85
N ILE A 133 -0.65 -12.55 2.80
CA ILE A 133 -1.62 -12.63 1.70
C ILE A 133 -2.39 -13.94 1.83
N TYR A 134 -3.71 -13.84 1.86
CA TYR A 134 -4.62 -14.98 1.99
C TYR A 134 -4.97 -15.60 0.64
N ASP A 135 -5.10 -14.78 -0.40
CA ASP A 135 -5.48 -15.25 -1.73
C ASP A 135 -5.03 -14.28 -2.82
N VAL A 136 -4.84 -14.82 -4.00
CA VAL A 136 -4.55 -14.09 -5.24
C VAL A 136 -5.57 -14.52 -6.29
N LYS A 137 -6.31 -13.56 -6.84
CA LYS A 137 -7.30 -13.80 -7.89
C LYS A 137 -7.07 -12.91 -9.09
N PRO A 138 -7.35 -13.37 -10.32
CA PRO A 138 -7.28 -12.49 -11.48
C PRO A 138 -8.37 -11.40 -11.41
N TYR A 139 -8.02 -10.20 -11.86
CA TYR A 139 -9.00 -9.15 -12.16
C TYR A 139 -9.67 -9.46 -13.49
N LEU A 140 -11.00 -9.48 -13.48
CA LEU A 140 -11.83 -9.76 -14.66
C LEU A 140 -12.52 -8.47 -15.12
N PRO A 141 -12.05 -7.81 -16.21
CA PRO A 141 -12.60 -6.51 -16.63
C PRO A 141 -14.11 -6.52 -16.84
N HIS A 142 -14.65 -7.61 -17.36
CA HIS A 142 -16.07 -7.75 -17.63
C HIS A 142 -16.95 -7.92 -16.37
N ALA A 143 -16.33 -8.28 -15.24
CA ALA A 143 -17.02 -8.51 -13.96
C ALA A 143 -16.69 -7.46 -12.91
N ASP A 144 -15.44 -6.98 -12.89
CA ASP A 144 -14.92 -6.14 -11.80
C ASP A 144 -14.95 -4.64 -12.14
N CYS A 145 -15.07 -4.27 -13.42
CA CYS A 145 -15.08 -2.88 -13.85
C CYS A 145 -16.52 -2.33 -13.90
N HIS A 146 -16.78 -1.30 -13.10
CA HIS A 146 -18.07 -0.60 -13.02
C HIS A 146 -17.84 0.91 -13.18
N PRO A 147 -17.75 1.42 -14.43
CA PRO A 147 -17.50 2.85 -14.68
C PRO A 147 -18.57 3.77 -14.08
N GLU A 148 -19.80 3.28 -13.92
CA GLU A 148 -20.94 3.99 -13.36
C GLU A 148 -21.00 3.98 -11.82
N ALA A 149 -20.08 3.27 -11.17
CA ALA A 149 -20.09 3.12 -9.71
C ALA A 149 -19.88 4.46 -9.00
N THR A 150 -20.64 4.68 -7.92
CA THR A 150 -20.50 5.87 -7.08
C THR A 150 -19.62 5.57 -5.85
N GLY A 151 -18.73 6.49 -5.51
CA GLY A 151 -17.70 6.31 -4.47
C GLY A 151 -18.13 6.69 -3.05
N GLY A 152 -19.39 7.14 -2.83
CA GLY A 152 -19.80 7.64 -1.51
C GLY A 152 -18.87 8.75 -1.03
N TYR A 153 -18.55 8.78 0.27
CA TYR A 153 -17.64 9.78 0.84
C TYR A 153 -16.20 9.67 0.31
N SER A 154 -15.82 8.56 -0.27
CA SER A 154 -14.46 8.37 -0.79
C SER A 154 -14.22 9.13 -2.10
N ALA A 155 -15.28 9.57 -2.77
CA ALA A 155 -15.19 10.39 -3.98
C ALA A 155 -14.71 11.83 -3.66
N ASP A 156 -14.94 12.30 -2.44
CA ASP A 156 -14.52 13.62 -2.00
C ASP A 156 -13.00 13.63 -1.73
N GLY A 157 -12.26 14.56 -2.35
CA GLY A 157 -10.83 14.79 -2.08
C GLY A 157 -9.86 13.82 -2.76
N LEU A 158 -10.24 13.17 -3.86
CA LEU A 158 -9.35 12.30 -4.65
C LEU A 158 -8.20 13.06 -5.36
N ALA A 159 -8.28 14.37 -5.48
CA ALA A 159 -7.45 15.15 -6.40
C ALA A 159 -6.33 15.97 -5.76
N HIS A 160 -6.09 15.86 -4.45
CA HIS A 160 -5.03 16.66 -3.83
C HIS A 160 -3.69 15.96 -3.92
N VAL A 161 -2.87 16.41 -4.85
CA VAL A 161 -1.49 15.95 -5.05
C VAL A 161 -0.54 17.11 -4.75
N LEU A 162 0.44 16.88 -3.89
CA LEU A 162 1.45 17.88 -3.54
C LEU A 162 2.49 18.03 -4.65
N THR A 163 2.97 19.25 -4.82
CA THR A 163 4.18 19.52 -5.61
C THR A 163 5.40 19.09 -4.80
N VAL A 164 6.21 18.18 -5.33
CA VAL A 164 7.37 17.62 -4.64
C VAL A 164 8.65 18.31 -5.11
N ILE A 165 9.35 18.95 -4.15
CA ILE A 165 10.72 19.43 -4.33
C ILE A 165 11.66 18.42 -3.69
N LEU A 166 12.45 17.74 -4.52
CA LEU A 166 13.51 16.83 -4.11
C LEU A 166 14.84 17.41 -4.60
N PRO A 167 15.57 18.14 -3.75
CA PRO A 167 16.85 18.73 -4.11
C PRO A 167 17.87 17.70 -4.61
N PRO A 168 18.73 18.05 -5.57
CA PRO A 168 19.68 17.10 -6.17
C PRO A 168 20.57 16.38 -5.15
N GLU A 169 21.02 17.07 -4.10
CA GLU A 169 21.84 16.52 -3.02
C GLU A 169 21.15 15.38 -2.24
N TRP A 170 19.82 15.40 -2.18
CA TRP A 170 19.04 14.32 -1.58
C TRP A 170 18.63 13.26 -2.61
N GLU A 171 18.30 13.67 -3.83
CA GLU A 171 17.94 12.74 -4.90
C GLU A 171 19.08 11.76 -5.23
N GLU A 172 20.32 12.24 -5.22
CA GLU A 172 21.51 11.41 -5.47
C GLU A 172 21.68 10.28 -4.42
N LYS A 173 21.18 10.46 -3.19
CA LYS A 173 21.20 9.44 -2.14
C LYS A 173 20.14 8.36 -2.33
N VAL A 174 19.16 8.57 -3.22
CA VAL A 174 18.13 7.60 -3.54
C VAL A 174 18.61 6.73 -4.69
N PRO A 175 18.61 5.38 -4.56
CA PRO A 175 18.91 4.50 -5.67
C PRO A 175 18.01 4.80 -6.86
N ALA A 176 18.57 4.79 -8.06
CA ALA A 176 17.84 5.20 -9.28
C ALA A 176 16.51 4.48 -9.48
N ALA A 177 16.45 3.19 -9.10
CA ALA A 177 15.24 2.36 -9.19
C ALA A 177 14.09 2.86 -8.29
N HIS A 178 14.37 3.63 -7.23
CA HIS A 178 13.36 4.10 -6.26
C HIS A 178 13.04 5.59 -6.37
N ARG A 179 13.70 6.35 -7.25
CA ARG A 179 13.48 7.80 -7.36
C ARG A 179 12.08 8.16 -7.82
N ALA A 180 11.58 7.48 -8.86
CA ALA A 180 10.24 7.72 -9.39
C ALA A 180 9.16 7.35 -8.35
N SER A 181 9.26 6.19 -7.73
CA SER A 181 8.31 5.75 -6.71
C SER A 181 8.34 6.63 -5.46
N LEU A 182 9.52 7.08 -5.01
CA LEU A 182 9.60 8.01 -3.88
C LEU A 182 8.91 9.35 -4.18
N ARG A 183 9.17 9.95 -5.35
CA ARG A 183 8.49 11.19 -5.77
C ARG A 183 6.98 11.02 -5.80
N ALA A 184 6.49 9.91 -6.34
CA ALA A 184 5.07 9.63 -6.43
C ALA A 184 4.43 9.40 -5.05
N VAL A 185 5.11 8.70 -4.13
CA VAL A 185 4.67 8.54 -2.73
C VAL A 185 4.58 9.88 -2.02
N LEU A 186 5.61 10.72 -2.13
CA LEU A 186 5.64 12.05 -1.52
C LEU A 186 4.51 12.95 -2.04
N ALA A 187 4.18 12.85 -3.34
CA ALA A 187 3.08 13.59 -3.94
C ALA A 187 1.71 13.23 -3.37
N GLN A 188 1.55 12.03 -2.82
CA GLN A 188 0.31 11.57 -2.17
C GLN A 188 0.12 12.06 -0.73
N ASP A 189 0.94 13.00 -0.26
CA ASP A 189 0.90 13.56 1.10
C ASP A 189 1.02 12.47 2.19
N PRO A 190 2.24 11.99 2.47
CA PRO A 190 2.45 10.90 3.44
C PRO A 190 2.33 11.34 4.90
N ARG A 191 1.91 12.59 5.18
CA ARG A 191 1.69 13.05 6.56
C ARG A 191 0.59 12.24 7.26
N PRO A 192 0.71 12.04 8.58
CA PRO A 192 -0.41 11.54 9.38
C PRO A 192 -1.64 12.44 9.22
N ALA A 193 -2.83 11.83 9.08
CA ALA A 193 -4.10 12.46 8.71
C ALA A 193 -4.50 13.51 9.71
N TYR A 194 -4.14 14.26 10.37
CA TYR A 194 -4.51 15.34 11.33
C TYR A 194 -3.34 16.27 11.67
N GLN A 195 -2.21 16.15 10.99
CA GLN A 195 -1.05 16.99 11.23
C GLN A 195 -0.83 17.90 10.02
N GLN A 196 -1.09 19.19 10.20
CA GLN A 196 -0.91 20.21 9.17
C GLN A 196 -0.05 21.37 9.72
N ASP A 197 1.10 21.03 10.29
CA ASP A 197 2.05 21.99 10.81
C ASP A 197 3.12 22.24 9.74
N SER A 198 3.21 23.49 9.24
CA SER A 198 4.16 23.88 8.18
C SER A 198 5.62 23.91 8.65
N ASP A 199 5.84 24.05 9.95
CA ASP A 199 7.19 24.15 10.54
C ASP A 199 7.72 22.79 10.99
N ARG A 200 6.87 21.78 10.93
CA ARG A 200 7.23 20.44 11.38
C ARG A 200 7.99 19.65 10.31
N VAL A 201 9.08 19.03 10.72
CA VAL A 201 9.76 18.00 9.93
C VAL A 201 9.08 16.66 10.18
N TYR A 202 8.60 16.04 9.10
CA TYR A 202 8.04 14.70 9.09
C TYR A 202 9.08 13.71 8.58
N GLY A 203 8.96 12.46 8.98
CA GLY A 203 9.84 11.40 8.50
C GLY A 203 9.11 10.07 8.34
N PHE A 204 9.56 9.26 7.40
CA PHE A 204 9.11 7.88 7.24
C PHE A 204 10.19 7.02 6.59
N PRO A 205 10.23 5.72 6.90
CA PRO A 205 11.15 4.79 6.27
C PRO A 205 10.60 4.33 4.91
N PHE A 206 11.48 4.31 3.90
CA PHE A 206 11.17 3.88 2.54
C PHE A 206 12.39 3.28 1.86
N ALA A 207 12.29 2.08 1.32
CA ALA A 207 13.35 1.41 0.55
C ALA A 207 14.73 1.39 1.25
N GLY A 208 14.75 1.14 2.56
CA GLY A 208 15.98 1.16 3.37
C GLY A 208 16.54 2.54 3.70
N LEU A 209 15.78 3.60 3.41
CA LEU A 209 16.11 5.00 3.70
C LEU A 209 15.13 5.57 4.73
N GLU A 210 15.59 6.55 5.50
CA GLU A 210 14.75 7.43 6.31
C GLU A 210 14.61 8.76 5.56
N VAL A 211 13.39 9.12 5.18
CA VAL A 211 13.08 10.30 4.35
C VAL A 211 12.45 11.37 5.22
N HIS A 212 13.07 12.54 5.31
CA HIS A 212 12.59 13.70 6.05
C HIS A 212 12.11 14.79 5.11
N PHE A 213 10.96 15.40 5.44
CA PHE A 213 10.35 16.43 4.62
C PHE A 213 9.51 17.41 5.43
N THR A 214 9.27 18.58 4.85
CA THR A 214 8.34 19.59 5.34
C THR A 214 7.24 19.82 4.31
N VAL A 215 6.08 20.34 4.72
CA VAL A 215 4.99 20.70 3.80
C VAL A 215 4.50 22.09 4.12
N ALA A 216 4.56 22.98 3.14
CA ALA A 216 4.01 24.34 3.23
C ALA A 216 3.00 24.55 2.10
N GLY A 217 1.73 24.75 2.45
CA GLY A 217 0.63 24.77 1.47
C GLY A 217 0.59 23.44 0.68
N ASP A 218 0.68 23.55 -0.63
CA ASP A 218 0.65 22.40 -1.55
C ASP A 218 2.05 21.93 -2.00
N VAL A 219 3.11 22.42 -1.30
CA VAL A 219 4.49 22.08 -1.64
C VAL A 219 5.12 21.25 -0.53
N LEU A 220 5.59 20.07 -0.89
CA LEU A 220 6.40 19.19 -0.05
C LEU A 220 7.86 19.34 -0.46
N THR A 221 8.73 19.64 0.51
CA THR A 221 10.18 19.76 0.29
C THR A 221 10.91 18.70 1.11
N VAL A 222 11.71 17.88 0.44
CA VAL A 222 12.60 16.92 1.11
C VAL A 222 13.77 17.68 1.71
N CYS A 223 14.00 17.51 3.02
CA CYS A 223 15.07 18.17 3.78
C CYS A 223 16.10 17.20 4.35
N GLY A 224 15.94 15.90 4.17
CA GLY A 224 16.91 14.89 4.61
C GLY A 224 16.62 13.51 4.05
N ILE A 225 17.67 12.78 3.66
CA ILE A 225 17.62 11.36 3.32
C ILE A 225 18.84 10.69 3.94
N PHE A 226 18.60 9.70 4.78
CA PHE A 226 19.59 8.97 5.56
C PHE A 226 19.40 7.47 5.39
N PRO A 227 20.43 6.64 5.61
CA PRO A 227 20.23 5.21 5.75
C PRO A 227 19.26 4.93 6.91
N ALA A 228 18.27 4.06 6.70
CA ALA A 228 17.42 3.62 7.81
C ALA A 228 18.23 2.84 8.82
N GLU A 229 17.99 3.08 10.11
CA GLU A 229 18.59 2.27 11.16
C GLU A 229 18.09 0.82 11.00
N LYS A 230 19.03 -0.14 11.09
CA LYS A 230 18.65 -1.56 11.09
C LYS A 230 17.95 -1.84 12.42
N ALA A 231 16.67 -2.17 12.33
CA ALA A 231 15.93 -2.70 13.47
C ALA A 231 16.46 -4.07 13.92
#